data_39939ba4f06ecaeb1b754a9b3c93ebb0
#
_entry.id   39939ba4f06ecaeb1b754a9b3c93ebb0
#
_cell.length_a   1.000
_cell.length_b   1.000
_cell.length_c   1.000
_cell.angle_alpha   90.00
_cell.angle_beta   90.00
_cell.angle_gamma   90.00
#
_symmetry.space_group_name_H-M   'P 1'
#
loop_
_entity.id
_entity.type
_entity.pdbx_description
1 polymer ?
#
loop_
_entity_poly.entity_id
_entity_poly.type
_entity_poly.pdbx_seq_one_letter_code
_entity_poly.pdbx_strand_id
1 'polypeptide(L)'
;MALDYGDRRIGVALSDPLGITARPLLTLTRITWESDLERIRAMTREHDIRRIVVGLPLDMDGTRGERVRLTEVFMERVRRATGLPVHPWDERLTTLQAERTLLEGDLSRSRRRRVIDQVAAVILLQSYLDAQRAATAPGS
;
A
#
# COMPACT_ATOMS: atom_id res chain seq x y z
N MET A 1 -7.46 -4.06 -0.64
CA MET A 1 -6.97 -2.71 -0.30
C MET A 1 -5.47 -2.75 -0.10
N ALA A 2 -4.77 -1.78 -0.63
CA ALA A 2 -3.34 -1.64 -0.37
C ALA A 2 -3.06 -0.38 0.42
N LEU A 3 -2.07 -0.47 1.30
CA LEU A 3 -1.60 0.63 2.14
C LEU A 3 -0.11 0.85 1.89
N ASP A 4 0.24 2.07 1.52
CA ASP A 4 1.64 2.50 1.44
C ASP A 4 1.94 3.32 2.68
N TYR A 5 2.68 2.70 3.62
CA TYR A 5 2.95 3.27 4.94
C TYR A 5 4.14 4.21 4.90
N GLY A 6 3.90 5.50 5.11
CA GLY A 6 4.93 6.52 5.19
C GLY A 6 5.06 7.14 6.57
N ASP A 7 6.06 8.01 6.76
CA ASP A 7 6.30 8.68 8.04
C ASP A 7 5.17 9.64 8.42
N ARG A 8 4.61 10.33 7.43
CA ARG A 8 3.60 11.37 7.66
C ARG A 8 2.25 11.02 7.05
N ARG A 9 2.23 10.15 6.05
CA ARG A 9 1.02 9.84 5.29
C ARG A 9 0.95 8.37 4.95
N ILE A 10 -0.26 7.90 4.74
CA ILE A 10 -0.54 6.55 4.30
C ILE A 10 -1.35 6.66 3.01
N GLY A 11 -0.78 6.17 1.90
CA GLY A 11 -1.50 6.08 0.63
C GLY A 11 -2.42 4.87 0.65
N VAL A 12 -3.63 5.03 0.11
CA VAL A 12 -4.64 3.95 0.10
C VAL A 12 -5.16 3.73 -1.31
N ALA A 13 -5.16 2.49 -1.75
CA ALA A 13 -5.72 2.06 -3.03
C ALA A 13 -6.70 0.91 -2.84
N LEU A 14 -7.68 0.83 -3.74
CA LEU A 14 -8.68 -0.24 -3.75
C LEU A 14 -8.62 -1.01 -5.06
N SER A 15 -8.93 -2.30 -5.00
CA SER A 15 -9.18 -3.09 -6.20
C SER A 15 -10.65 -3.00 -6.61
N ASP A 16 -10.91 -3.30 -7.88
CA ASP A 16 -12.27 -3.57 -8.35
C ASP A 16 -12.78 -4.90 -7.75
N PRO A 17 -14.09 -5.17 -7.80
CA PRO A 17 -14.64 -6.41 -7.25
C PRO A 17 -14.08 -7.69 -7.88
N LEU A 18 -13.60 -7.62 -9.13
CA LEU A 18 -13.02 -8.77 -9.83
C LEU A 18 -11.53 -8.99 -9.53
N GLY A 19 -10.89 -8.07 -8.80
CA GLY A 19 -9.47 -8.17 -8.48
C GLY A 19 -8.55 -7.98 -9.68
N ILE A 20 -8.94 -7.18 -10.67
CA ILE A 20 -8.19 -6.98 -11.90
C ILE A 20 -7.42 -5.67 -11.88
N THR A 21 -8.05 -4.56 -11.46
CA THR A 21 -7.48 -3.23 -11.51
C THR A 21 -7.43 -2.57 -10.13
N ALA A 22 -6.40 -1.76 -9.93
CA ALA A 22 -6.25 -0.93 -8.74
C ALA A 22 -6.58 0.53 -9.06
N ARG A 23 -7.24 1.22 -8.13
CA ARG A 23 -7.53 2.65 -8.22
C ARG A 23 -7.18 3.35 -6.92
N PRO A 24 -6.81 4.64 -6.97
CA PRO A 24 -6.53 5.39 -5.74
C PRO A 24 -7.82 5.64 -4.98
N LEU A 25 -7.75 5.57 -3.66
CA LEU A 25 -8.85 5.96 -2.80
C LEU A 25 -8.58 7.34 -2.19
N LEU A 26 -7.55 7.43 -1.36
CA LEU A 26 -7.16 8.68 -0.70
C LEU A 26 -5.77 8.54 -0.07
N THR A 27 -5.29 9.64 0.46
CA THR A 27 -4.08 9.67 1.27
C THR A 27 -4.46 10.14 2.67
N LEU A 28 -4.13 9.34 3.68
CA LEU A 28 -4.35 9.70 5.09
C LEU A 28 -3.15 10.45 5.61
N THR A 29 -3.38 11.61 6.22
CA THR A 29 -2.36 12.28 7.04
C THR A 29 -2.33 11.60 8.41
N ARG A 30 -1.17 11.15 8.84
CA ARG A 30 -1.03 10.47 10.13
C ARG A 30 -1.20 11.46 11.27
N ILE A 31 -1.98 11.07 12.27
CA ILE A 31 -2.27 11.89 13.46
C ILE A 31 -1.78 11.13 14.69
N THR A 32 -2.51 10.09 15.10
CA THR A 32 -2.13 9.18 16.19
C THR A 32 -2.36 7.76 15.71
N TRP A 33 -1.71 6.79 16.32
CA TRP A 33 -1.95 5.39 16.02
C TRP A 33 -3.44 5.04 16.14
N GLU A 34 -4.05 5.44 17.22
CA GLU A 34 -5.45 5.15 17.50
C GLU A 34 -6.37 5.71 16.42
N SER A 35 -6.20 6.99 16.08
CA SER A 35 -6.99 7.66 15.04
C SER A 35 -6.76 7.05 13.66
N ASP A 36 -5.51 6.80 13.31
CA ASP A 36 -5.15 6.27 12.00
C ASP A 36 -5.73 4.86 11.81
N LEU A 37 -5.61 4.01 12.81
CA LEU A 37 -6.13 2.64 12.76
C LEU A 37 -7.66 2.63 12.71
N GLU A 38 -8.32 3.53 13.41
CA GLU A 38 -9.79 3.63 13.36
C GLU A 38 -10.27 4.07 11.96
N ARG A 39 -9.56 5.00 11.33
CA ARG A 39 -9.88 5.41 9.96
C ARG A 39 -9.68 4.26 8.95
N ILE A 40 -8.61 3.49 9.12
CA ILE A 40 -8.36 2.31 8.28
C ILE A 40 -9.46 1.28 8.48
N ARG A 41 -9.82 1.01 9.74
CA ARG A 41 -10.91 0.09 10.06
C ARG A 41 -12.23 0.52 9.44
N ALA A 42 -12.57 1.80 9.53
CA ALA A 42 -13.79 2.34 8.93
C ALA A 42 -13.81 2.15 7.42
N MET A 43 -12.67 2.39 6.74
CA MET A 43 -12.56 2.18 5.30
C MET A 43 -12.73 0.71 4.92
N THR A 44 -12.21 -0.22 5.71
CA THR A 44 -12.37 -1.65 5.41
C THR A 44 -13.83 -2.08 5.49
N ARG A 45 -14.60 -1.50 6.38
CA ARG A 45 -16.03 -1.77 6.51
C ARG A 45 -16.83 -1.10 5.39
N GLU A 46 -16.55 0.17 5.11
CA GLU A 46 -17.23 0.94 4.09
C GLU A 46 -17.10 0.31 2.70
N HIS A 47 -15.91 -0.20 2.38
CA HIS A 47 -15.62 -0.78 1.08
C HIS A 47 -15.65 -2.30 1.04
N ASP A 48 -16.11 -2.94 2.11
CA ASP A 48 -16.22 -4.40 2.22
C ASP A 48 -14.89 -5.10 1.89
N ILE A 49 -13.82 -4.62 2.50
CA ILE A 49 -12.47 -5.14 2.28
C ILE A 49 -12.29 -6.46 3.02
N ARG A 50 -11.72 -7.45 2.34
CA ARG A 50 -11.45 -8.78 2.90
C ARG A 50 -9.97 -9.06 3.11
N ARG A 51 -9.10 -8.29 2.47
CA ARG A 51 -7.64 -8.50 2.51
C ARG A 51 -6.93 -7.18 2.35
N ILE A 52 -5.82 -7.04 3.07
CA ILE A 52 -5.00 -5.84 3.02
C ILE A 52 -3.60 -6.22 2.57
N VAL A 53 -3.02 -5.42 1.69
CA VAL A 53 -1.65 -5.56 1.21
C VAL A 53 -0.84 -4.34 1.65
N VAL A 54 0.33 -4.56 2.21
CA VAL A 54 1.21 -3.47 2.66
C VAL A 54 2.56 -3.62 1.97
N GLY A 55 3.05 -2.54 1.39
CA GLY A 55 4.36 -2.53 0.75
C GLY A 55 5.48 -2.65 1.76
N LEU A 56 6.38 -3.60 1.53
CA LEU A 56 7.53 -3.84 2.39
C LEU A 56 8.78 -3.26 1.73
N PRO A 57 9.37 -2.19 2.31
CA PRO A 57 10.50 -1.48 1.69
C PRO A 57 11.84 -2.16 1.98
N LEU A 58 12.05 -3.35 1.44
CA LEU A 58 13.31 -4.08 1.56
C LEU A 58 14.43 -3.34 0.81
N ASP A 59 15.65 -3.42 1.32
CA ASP A 59 16.81 -2.93 0.61
C ASP A 59 17.08 -3.78 -0.65
N MET A 60 17.84 -3.24 -1.59
CA MET A 60 18.09 -3.91 -2.87
C MET A 60 18.73 -5.28 -2.73
N ASP A 61 19.50 -5.50 -1.67
CA ASP A 61 20.11 -6.79 -1.35
C ASP A 61 19.20 -7.74 -0.56
N GLY A 62 17.95 -7.31 -0.28
CA GLY A 62 16.98 -8.09 0.47
C GLY A 62 17.10 -7.97 1.99
N THR A 63 17.99 -7.12 2.48
CA THR A 63 18.13 -6.93 3.93
C THR A 63 16.97 -6.12 4.50
N ARG A 64 16.72 -6.32 5.81
CA ARG A 64 15.64 -5.65 6.53
C ARG A 64 16.21 -4.47 7.32
N GLY A 65 16.01 -3.27 6.80
CA GLY A 65 16.37 -2.05 7.49
C GLY A 65 15.30 -1.62 8.50
N GLU A 66 15.50 -0.44 9.08
CA GLU A 66 14.56 0.11 10.07
C GLU A 66 13.16 0.36 9.49
N ARG A 67 13.09 0.81 8.25
CA ARG A 67 11.80 1.04 7.57
C ARG A 67 10.96 -0.23 7.51
N VAL A 68 11.59 -1.38 7.27
CA VAL A 68 10.90 -2.67 7.25
C VAL A 68 10.33 -2.99 8.62
N ARG A 69 11.11 -2.77 9.68
CA ARG A 69 10.66 -3.03 11.06
C ARG A 69 9.47 -2.16 11.43
N LEU A 70 9.51 -0.87 11.10
CA LEU A 70 8.39 0.04 11.34
C LEU A 70 7.15 -0.39 10.56
N THR A 71 7.33 -0.82 9.33
CA THR A 71 6.23 -1.31 8.49
C THR A 71 5.64 -2.60 9.05
N GLU A 72 6.46 -3.50 9.55
CA GLU A 72 5.98 -4.74 10.17
C GLU A 72 5.17 -4.46 11.44
N VAL A 73 5.57 -3.49 12.25
CA VAL A 73 4.80 -3.03 13.41
C VAL A 73 3.44 -2.47 12.96
N PHE A 74 3.44 -1.65 11.93
CA PHE A 74 2.22 -1.11 11.34
C PHE A 74 1.28 -2.22 10.86
N MET A 75 1.82 -3.20 10.15
CA MET A 75 1.04 -4.34 9.66
C MET A 75 0.36 -5.09 10.80
N GLU A 76 1.08 -5.35 11.89
CA GLU A 76 0.52 -6.05 13.05
C GLU A 76 -0.61 -5.25 13.71
N ARG A 77 -0.43 -3.92 13.82
CA ARG A 77 -1.46 -3.05 14.36
C ARG A 77 -2.71 -3.01 13.47
N VAL A 78 -2.52 -2.97 12.16
CA VAL A 78 -3.65 -3.03 11.21
C VAL A 78 -4.38 -4.36 11.32
N ARG A 79 -3.63 -5.45 11.42
CA ARG A 79 -4.20 -6.79 11.58
C ARG A 79 -5.08 -6.88 12.83
N ARG A 80 -4.62 -6.35 13.95
CA ARG A 80 -5.39 -6.32 15.19
C ARG A 80 -6.61 -5.41 15.11
N ALA A 81 -6.46 -4.25 14.50
CA ALA A 81 -7.53 -3.26 14.41
C ALA A 81 -8.67 -3.71 13.49
N THR A 82 -8.35 -4.39 12.39
CA THR A 82 -9.32 -4.77 11.36
C THR A 82 -9.79 -6.21 11.47
N GLY A 83 -8.99 -7.08 12.06
CA GLY A 83 -9.26 -8.53 12.06
C GLY A 83 -9.07 -9.19 10.70
N LEU A 84 -8.50 -8.48 9.72
CA LEU A 84 -8.32 -8.97 8.36
C LEU A 84 -6.90 -9.49 8.12
N PRO A 85 -6.73 -10.41 7.15
CA PRO A 85 -5.39 -10.79 6.71
C PRO A 85 -4.64 -9.59 6.16
N VAL A 86 -3.39 -9.42 6.57
CA VAL A 86 -2.50 -8.36 6.09
C VAL A 86 -1.27 -9.02 5.51
N HIS A 87 -1.06 -8.83 4.21
CA HIS A 87 0.03 -9.46 3.47
C HIS A 87 1.11 -8.44 3.12
N PRO A 88 2.39 -8.74 3.36
CA PRO A 88 3.48 -7.92 2.85
C PRO A 88 3.63 -8.13 1.36
N TRP A 89 4.00 -7.07 0.65
CA TRP A 89 4.38 -7.16 -0.76
C TRP A 89 5.72 -6.45 -0.94
N ASP A 90 6.70 -7.16 -1.48
CA ASP A 90 8.03 -6.63 -1.68
C ASP A 90 8.01 -5.52 -2.72
N GLU A 91 8.32 -4.29 -2.31
CA GLU A 91 8.33 -3.12 -3.20
C GLU A 91 9.32 -3.25 -4.35
N ARG A 92 10.36 -4.08 -4.22
CA ARG A 92 11.30 -4.33 -5.32
C ARG A 92 10.67 -5.03 -6.51
N LEU A 93 9.51 -5.67 -6.32
CA LEU A 93 8.74 -6.31 -7.39
C LEU A 93 7.89 -5.32 -8.19
N THR A 94 8.00 -4.03 -7.90
CA THR A 94 7.19 -2.97 -8.49
C THR A 94 8.06 -1.97 -9.25
N THR A 95 7.41 -1.05 -9.98
CA THR A 95 8.06 0.09 -10.64
C THR A 95 8.03 1.36 -9.77
N LEU A 96 7.74 1.21 -8.47
CA LEU A 96 7.53 2.34 -7.55
C LEU A 96 8.64 3.37 -7.56
N GLN A 97 9.90 2.93 -7.51
CA GLN A 97 11.02 3.85 -7.44
C GLN A 97 11.18 4.68 -8.72
N ALA A 98 10.97 4.05 -9.87
CA ALA A 98 11.03 4.74 -11.16
C ALA A 98 9.91 5.77 -11.27
N GLU A 99 8.69 5.42 -10.86
CA GLU A 99 7.55 6.33 -10.88
C GLU A 99 7.72 7.50 -9.92
N ARG A 100 8.24 7.26 -8.73
CA ARG A 100 8.55 8.33 -7.77
C ARG A 100 9.53 9.34 -8.37
N THR A 101 10.57 8.86 -9.03
CA THR A 101 11.58 9.71 -9.68
C THR A 101 10.96 10.59 -10.76
N LEU A 102 10.09 10.01 -11.60
CA LEU A 102 9.40 10.75 -12.65
C LEU A 102 8.47 11.83 -12.09
N LEU A 103 7.72 11.51 -11.05
CA LEU A 103 6.75 12.44 -10.43
C LEU A 103 7.44 13.59 -9.70
N GLU A 104 8.60 13.35 -9.10
CA GLU A 104 9.34 14.38 -8.39
C GLU A 104 9.82 15.51 -9.26
N GLY A 105 9.92 15.31 -10.59
CA GLY A 105 10.38 16.33 -11.53
C GLY A 105 9.33 17.38 -11.91
N ASP A 106 8.04 17.09 -11.81
CA ASP A 106 7.00 17.83 -12.54
C ASP A 106 5.97 18.56 -11.68
N LEU A 107 5.92 18.35 -10.37
CA LEU A 107 4.85 18.89 -9.52
C LEU A 107 5.37 19.78 -8.40
N SER A 108 4.50 20.66 -7.86
CA SER A 108 4.81 21.42 -6.66
C SER A 108 5.03 20.46 -5.48
N ARG A 109 5.80 20.92 -4.50
CA ARG A 109 6.28 20.04 -3.41
C ARG A 109 5.17 19.32 -2.63
N SER A 110 4.12 20.04 -2.25
CA SER A 110 3.00 19.43 -1.51
C SER A 110 2.13 18.54 -2.40
N ARG A 111 1.90 18.96 -3.64
CA ARG A 111 1.14 18.22 -4.64
C ARG A 111 1.84 16.92 -5.03
N ARG A 112 3.16 16.96 -5.21
CA ARG A 112 3.99 15.79 -5.47
C ARG A 112 3.81 14.72 -4.40
N ARG A 113 3.87 15.10 -3.14
CA ARG A 113 3.79 14.14 -2.04
C ARG A 113 2.47 13.39 -2.02
N ARG A 114 1.35 14.07 -2.22
CA ARG A 114 0.03 13.45 -2.24
C ARG A 114 -0.12 12.50 -3.44
N VAL A 115 0.31 12.94 -4.60
CA VAL A 115 0.23 12.14 -5.83
C VAL A 115 1.13 10.92 -5.72
N ILE A 116 2.35 11.08 -5.22
CA ILE A 116 3.29 9.98 -5.04
C ILE A 116 2.72 8.92 -4.11
N ASP A 117 2.13 9.31 -2.98
CA ASP A 117 1.56 8.36 -2.02
C ASP A 117 0.40 7.57 -2.61
N GLN A 118 -0.48 8.23 -3.36
CA GLN A 118 -1.59 7.56 -4.03
C GLN A 118 -1.12 6.64 -5.15
N VAL A 119 -0.19 7.10 -5.97
CA VAL A 119 0.38 6.31 -7.07
C VAL A 119 1.13 5.11 -6.51
N ALA A 120 1.88 5.29 -5.43
CA ALA A 120 2.60 4.21 -4.78
C ALA A 120 1.65 3.08 -4.35
N ALA A 121 0.54 3.42 -3.70
CA ALA A 121 -0.44 2.43 -3.28
C ALA A 121 -1.10 1.71 -4.47
N VAL A 122 -1.38 2.43 -5.55
CA VAL A 122 -1.97 1.84 -6.77
C VAL A 122 -0.98 0.86 -7.43
N ILE A 123 0.27 1.26 -7.60
CA ILE A 123 1.30 0.41 -8.21
C ILE A 123 1.51 -0.86 -7.40
N LEU A 124 1.55 -0.72 -6.09
CA LEU A 124 1.69 -1.80 -5.15
C LEU A 124 0.56 -2.81 -5.29
N LEU A 125 -0.67 -2.32 -5.27
CA LEU A 125 -1.85 -3.17 -5.38
C LEU A 125 -1.93 -3.82 -6.76
N GLN A 126 -1.66 -3.08 -7.83
CA GLN A 126 -1.69 -3.63 -9.18
C GLN A 126 -0.67 -4.76 -9.36
N SER A 127 0.54 -4.57 -8.84
CA SER A 127 1.58 -5.60 -8.86
C SER A 127 1.11 -6.88 -8.14
N TYR A 128 0.49 -6.71 -6.98
CA TYR A 128 -0.06 -7.83 -6.21
C TYR A 128 -1.19 -8.53 -6.97
N LEU A 129 -2.13 -7.78 -7.52
CA LEU A 129 -3.26 -8.35 -8.27
C LEU A 129 -2.80 -9.11 -9.51
N ASP A 130 -1.84 -8.55 -10.25
CA ASP A 130 -1.29 -9.19 -11.45
C ASP A 130 -0.59 -10.52 -11.09
N ALA A 131 0.15 -10.54 -9.99
CA ALA A 131 0.80 -11.76 -9.52
C ALA A 131 -0.21 -12.83 -9.08
N GLN A 132 -1.29 -12.42 -8.43
CA GLN A 132 -2.36 -13.34 -8.01
C GLN A 132 -3.05 -13.96 -9.22
N ARG A 133 -3.35 -13.18 -10.25
CA ARG A 133 -3.95 -13.70 -11.48
C ARG A 133 -3.03 -14.66 -12.23
N ALA A 134 -1.74 -14.34 -12.30
CA ALA A 134 -0.75 -15.21 -12.92
C ALA A 134 -0.64 -16.56 -12.20
N ALA A 135 -0.71 -16.54 -10.86
CA ALA A 135 -0.64 -17.75 -10.05
C ALA A 135 -1.87 -18.65 -10.20
N THR A 136 -3.02 -18.08 -10.54
CA THR A 136 -4.30 -18.81 -10.68
C THR A 136 -4.67 -19.08 -12.15
N ALA A 137 -3.91 -18.57 -13.12
CA ALA A 137 -4.20 -18.75 -14.52
C ALA A 137 -4.05 -20.23 -14.94
N PRO A 138 -4.99 -20.77 -15.77
CA PRO A 138 -4.86 -22.12 -16.27
C PRO A 138 -3.58 -22.30 -17.10
N GLY A 139 -2.85 -23.39 -16.87
CA GLY A 139 -1.64 -23.72 -17.62
C GLY A 139 -0.38 -23.01 -17.14
N SER A 140 -0.45 -22.25 -16.07
CA SER A 140 0.72 -21.58 -15.48
C SER A 140 1.37 -22.48 -14.40
#